data_ff7752ef593a2cebc37d53dc97ac38dc
#
_entry.id   ff7752ef593a2cebc37d53dc97ac38dc
#
_cell.length_a   1.000
_cell.length_b   1.000
_cell.length_c   1.000
_cell.angle_alpha   90.00
_cell.angle_beta   90.00
_cell.angle_gamma   90.00
#
_symmetry.space_group_name_H-M   'P 1'
#
loop_
_entity.id
_entity.type
_entity.pdbx_description
1 polymer ?
#
loop_
_entity_poly.entity_id
_entity_poly.type
_entity_poly.pdbx_seq_one_letter_code
_entity_poly.pdbx_strand_id
1 'polypeptide(L)'
;VESYAEMVFASYNDEIEPLEDFLGGAKHWMDLFMKQGAGYPIKTQGEHKFSFKGNWKIQLENTTDGYHFPIVHKSFMSSVDEETSEMLSFMTDEQAVTHSLGNGHSVMVMVPEHVDLDHDDGTEQLQERFAHVTEELSKTMPADQVRRIVRSLHGAGFNLNLFPNI
;
A
#
# COMPACT_ATOMS: atom_id res chain seq x y z
N VAL A 1 24.31 -4.16 6.82
CA VAL A 1 23.26 -3.14 7.00
C VAL A 1 23.21 -2.29 5.76
N GLU A 2 22.07 -2.20 5.13
CA GLU A 2 21.81 -1.39 3.94
C GLU A 2 20.55 -0.59 4.11
N SER A 3 20.30 0.39 3.25
CA SER A 3 19.09 1.21 3.31
C SER A 3 18.47 1.37 1.93
N TYR A 4 17.15 1.38 1.88
CA TYR A 4 16.35 1.65 0.69
C TYR A 4 15.10 2.44 1.08
N ALA A 5 14.73 3.45 0.30
CA ALA A 5 13.55 4.29 0.56
C ALA A 5 13.47 4.80 2.02
N GLU A 6 14.60 5.29 2.55
CA GLU A 6 14.77 5.77 3.94
C GLU A 6 14.54 4.72 5.04
N MET A 7 14.29 3.47 4.68
CA MET A 7 14.21 2.35 5.61
C MET A 7 15.56 1.64 5.73
N VAL A 8 15.91 1.21 6.93
CA VAL A 8 17.16 0.52 7.22
C VAL A 8 16.89 -0.97 7.39
N PHE A 9 17.65 -1.77 6.67
CA PHE A 9 17.59 -3.23 6.70
C PHE A 9 18.89 -3.81 7.25
N ALA A 10 18.79 -4.89 7.99
CA ALA A 10 19.94 -5.57 8.56
C ALA A 10 19.79 -7.08 8.46
N SER A 11 20.90 -7.78 8.21
CA SER A 11 20.99 -9.23 8.27
C SER A 11 22.20 -9.64 9.09
N TYR A 12 22.09 -10.77 9.79
CA TYR A 12 23.22 -11.44 10.42
C TYR A 12 23.94 -12.39 9.46
N ASN A 13 23.39 -12.61 8.26
CA ASN A 13 24.05 -13.39 7.22
C ASN A 13 24.87 -12.44 6.36
N ASP A 14 26.19 -12.61 6.35
CA ASP A 14 27.13 -11.82 5.56
C ASP A 14 27.26 -12.29 4.11
N GLU A 15 26.71 -13.49 3.80
CA GLU A 15 26.62 -14.02 2.44
C GLU A 15 25.27 -13.72 1.76
N ILE A 16 24.45 -12.83 2.33
CA ILE A 16 23.16 -12.44 1.73
C ILE A 16 23.39 -11.62 0.45
N GLU A 17 22.49 -11.81 -0.50
CA GLU A 17 22.46 -10.98 -1.71
C GLU A 17 22.27 -9.48 -1.38
N PRO A 18 22.68 -8.56 -2.26
CA PRO A 18 22.46 -7.13 -2.09
C PRO A 18 20.97 -6.81 -1.82
N LEU A 19 20.72 -5.83 -0.98
CA LEU A 19 19.36 -5.45 -0.58
C LEU A 19 18.43 -5.17 -1.77
N GLU A 20 18.95 -4.51 -2.80
CA GLU A 20 18.15 -4.19 -3.99
C GLU A 20 17.71 -5.44 -4.77
N ASP A 21 18.56 -6.47 -4.80
CA ASP A 21 18.24 -7.75 -5.43
C ASP A 21 17.22 -8.52 -4.57
N PHE A 22 17.40 -8.50 -3.24
CA PHE A 22 16.48 -9.11 -2.29
C PHE A 22 15.08 -8.47 -2.36
N LEU A 23 14.98 -7.15 -2.41
CA LEU A 23 13.71 -6.44 -2.50
C LEU A 23 12.98 -6.69 -3.83
N GLY A 24 13.72 -6.90 -4.92
CA GLY A 24 13.13 -7.26 -6.20
C GLY A 24 11.95 -6.37 -6.61
N GLY A 25 10.79 -6.98 -6.84
CA GLY A 25 9.55 -6.28 -7.22
C GLY A 25 8.97 -5.38 -6.13
N ALA A 26 9.36 -5.55 -4.87
CA ALA A 26 8.89 -4.71 -3.77
C ALA A 26 9.38 -3.26 -3.87
N LYS A 27 10.51 -3.01 -4.54
CA LYS A 27 11.05 -1.66 -4.75
C LYS A 27 10.05 -0.72 -5.38
N HIS A 28 9.33 -1.17 -6.39
CA HIS A 28 8.30 -0.37 -7.06
C HIS A 28 7.26 0.19 -6.07
N TRP A 29 6.78 -0.66 -5.19
CA TRP A 29 5.76 -0.29 -4.21
C TRP A 29 6.31 0.58 -3.09
N MET A 30 7.56 0.35 -2.66
CA MET A 30 8.25 1.23 -1.72
C MET A 30 8.43 2.62 -2.31
N ASP A 31 8.83 2.72 -3.57
CA ASP A 31 8.97 4.00 -4.27
C ASP A 31 7.64 4.74 -4.39
N LEU A 32 6.55 4.02 -4.69
CA LEU A 32 5.21 4.62 -4.72
C LEU A 32 4.80 5.13 -3.34
N PHE A 33 5.07 4.38 -2.29
CA PHE A 33 4.80 4.82 -0.91
C PHE A 33 5.55 6.12 -0.57
N MET A 34 6.83 6.19 -0.89
CA MET A 34 7.63 7.40 -0.64
C MET A 34 7.14 8.61 -1.46
N LYS A 35 6.67 8.39 -2.68
CA LYS A 35 6.10 9.45 -3.53
C LYS A 35 4.80 10.04 -3.00
N GLN A 36 4.08 9.36 -2.12
CA GLN A 36 2.89 9.92 -1.44
C GLN A 36 3.24 11.16 -0.62
N GLY A 37 4.50 11.33 -0.21
CA GLY A 37 4.98 12.53 0.43
C GLY A 37 5.03 13.78 -0.46
N ALA A 38 4.82 13.64 -1.80
CA ALA A 38 4.86 14.75 -2.77
C ALA A 38 6.12 15.62 -2.65
N GLY A 39 7.28 15.00 -2.44
CA GLY A 39 8.57 15.68 -2.25
C GLY A 39 8.86 16.10 -0.81
N TYR A 40 7.92 15.96 0.10
CA TYR A 40 8.17 16.16 1.53
C TYR A 40 8.61 14.85 2.20
N PRO A 41 9.48 14.92 3.23
CA PRO A 41 9.89 13.73 3.95
C PRO A 41 8.71 13.10 4.71
N ILE A 42 8.58 11.79 4.62
CA ILE A 42 7.63 11.03 5.42
C ILE A 42 8.21 10.88 6.83
N LYS A 43 7.41 11.17 7.86
CA LYS A 43 7.80 11.04 9.25
C LYS A 43 6.94 10.01 9.96
N THR A 44 7.57 9.08 10.64
CA THR A 44 6.90 8.21 11.60
C THR A 44 6.62 8.98 12.88
N GLN A 45 5.37 8.95 13.35
CA GLN A 45 4.98 9.60 14.60
C GLN A 45 4.13 8.66 15.46
N GLY A 46 4.57 8.46 16.69
CA GLY A 46 3.92 7.54 17.62
C GLY A 46 4.25 6.07 17.35
N GLU A 47 3.80 5.21 18.25
CA GLU A 47 4.02 3.77 18.18
C GLU A 47 2.83 3.05 18.83
N HIS A 48 2.35 2.01 18.18
CA HIS A 48 1.40 1.06 18.76
C HIS A 48 2.05 -0.33 18.79
N LYS A 49 2.08 -0.94 19.98
CA LYS A 49 2.61 -2.30 20.19
C LYS A 49 1.51 -3.25 20.59
N PHE A 50 1.36 -4.31 19.83
CA PHE A 50 0.45 -5.38 20.12
C PHE A 50 1.20 -6.71 20.21
N SER A 51 0.77 -7.58 21.11
CA SER A 51 1.33 -8.92 21.24
C SER A 51 0.21 -9.95 21.17
N PHE A 52 0.43 -11.03 20.46
CA PHE A 52 -0.49 -12.15 20.42
C PHE A 52 0.28 -13.47 20.51
N LYS A 53 -0.39 -14.51 21.04
CA LYS A 53 0.18 -15.86 21.10
C LYS A 53 -0.22 -16.61 19.82
N GLY A 54 0.68 -16.65 18.85
CA GLY A 54 0.40 -17.30 17.58
C GLY A 54 1.61 -17.32 16.66
N ASN A 55 1.43 -17.92 15.49
CA ASN A 55 2.44 -17.90 14.45
C ASN A 55 2.42 -16.52 13.76
N TRP A 56 3.55 -15.84 13.70
CA TRP A 56 3.68 -14.53 13.06
C TRP A 56 3.27 -14.52 11.58
N LYS A 57 3.37 -15.64 10.88
CA LYS A 57 2.95 -15.80 9.49
C LYS A 57 1.45 -15.57 9.29
N ILE A 58 0.64 -15.83 10.30
CA ILE A 58 -0.81 -15.57 10.24
C ILE A 58 -1.07 -14.07 10.07
N GLN A 59 -0.29 -13.21 10.73
CA GLN A 59 -0.40 -11.77 10.54
C GLN A 59 0.00 -11.34 9.12
N LEU A 60 1.07 -11.94 8.58
CA LEU A 60 1.49 -11.69 7.21
C LEU A 60 0.41 -12.11 6.21
N GLU A 61 -0.16 -13.30 6.37
CA GLU A 61 -1.24 -13.79 5.51
C GLU A 61 -2.49 -12.92 5.62
N ASN A 62 -2.84 -12.49 6.83
CA ASN A 62 -4.00 -11.60 7.02
C ASN A 62 -3.88 -10.28 6.26
N THR A 63 -2.68 -9.74 6.12
CA THR A 63 -2.45 -8.49 5.37
C THR A 63 -2.45 -8.66 3.85
N THR A 64 -2.33 -9.88 3.35
CA THR A 64 -2.38 -10.22 1.93
C THR A 64 -3.72 -10.82 1.49
N ASP A 65 -4.59 -11.14 2.44
CA ASP A 65 -5.90 -11.71 2.19
C ASP A 65 -7.00 -10.63 2.23
N GLY A 66 -7.44 -10.16 1.08
CA GLY A 66 -8.61 -9.27 0.98
C GLY A 66 -9.96 -10.02 1.12
N TYR A 67 -9.96 -11.34 0.98
CA TYR A 67 -11.19 -12.13 0.91
C TYR A 67 -11.94 -12.21 2.25
N HIS A 68 -11.21 -12.20 3.37
CA HIS A 68 -11.82 -12.23 4.70
C HIS A 68 -12.49 -10.90 5.09
N PHE A 69 -12.08 -9.79 4.46
CA PHE A 69 -12.43 -8.44 4.90
C PHE A 69 -13.94 -8.20 5.04
N PRO A 70 -14.79 -8.48 4.04
CA PRO A 70 -16.22 -8.20 4.11
C PRO A 70 -16.96 -9.05 5.16
N ILE A 71 -16.40 -10.17 5.56
CA ILE A 71 -17.00 -11.10 6.52
C ILE A 71 -16.53 -10.78 7.94
N VAL A 72 -15.21 -10.74 8.14
CA VAL A 72 -14.59 -10.56 9.46
C VAL A 72 -14.72 -9.12 9.94
N HIS A 73 -14.60 -8.15 9.04
CA HIS A 73 -14.68 -6.71 9.34
C HIS A 73 -16.08 -6.10 9.10
N LYS A 74 -17.13 -6.91 9.06
CA LYS A 74 -18.49 -6.44 8.81
C LYS A 74 -18.95 -5.32 9.74
N SER A 75 -18.59 -5.40 11.03
CA SER A 75 -18.94 -4.37 12.01
C SER A 75 -18.26 -3.03 11.70
N PHE A 76 -17.00 -3.09 11.25
CA PHE A 76 -16.28 -1.89 10.81
C PHE A 76 -16.94 -1.30 9.56
N MET A 77 -17.22 -2.10 8.55
CA MET A 77 -17.90 -1.68 7.32
C MET A 77 -19.26 -1.02 7.59
N SER A 78 -19.99 -1.49 8.59
CA SER A 78 -21.27 -0.89 8.98
C SER A 78 -21.16 0.40 9.81
N SER A 79 -19.97 0.75 10.26
CA SER A 79 -19.72 1.93 11.10
C SER A 79 -19.09 3.11 10.34
N VAL A 80 -18.61 2.88 9.13
CA VAL A 80 -18.05 3.92 8.26
C VAL A 80 -19.14 4.60 7.47
N ASP A 81 -18.89 5.82 7.01
CA ASP A 81 -19.80 6.54 6.12
C ASP A 81 -19.95 5.85 4.76
N GLU A 82 -20.96 6.26 3.99
CA GLU A 82 -21.30 5.66 2.72
C GLU A 82 -20.14 5.77 1.72
N GLU A 83 -19.48 6.94 1.64
CA GLU A 83 -18.33 7.20 0.76
C GLU A 83 -17.17 6.22 1.07
N THR A 84 -16.82 6.07 2.35
CA THR A 84 -15.79 5.12 2.78
C THR A 84 -16.21 3.67 2.49
N SER A 85 -17.48 3.34 2.68
CA SER A 85 -18.01 2.01 2.40
C SER A 85 -17.95 1.68 0.91
N GLU A 86 -18.30 2.61 0.04
CA GLU A 86 -18.18 2.47 -1.41
C GLU A 86 -16.71 2.31 -1.83
N MET A 87 -15.82 3.15 -1.30
CA MET A 87 -14.39 3.04 -1.54
C MET A 87 -13.83 1.67 -1.15
N LEU A 88 -14.33 1.08 -0.07
CA LEU A 88 -13.90 -0.24 0.40
C LEU A 88 -14.62 -1.40 -0.32
N SER A 89 -15.65 -1.11 -1.12
CA SER A 89 -16.44 -2.14 -1.82
C SER A 89 -15.62 -2.92 -2.84
N PHE A 90 -14.60 -2.32 -3.46
CA PHE A 90 -13.74 -3.08 -4.39
C PHE A 90 -12.89 -4.15 -3.70
N MET A 91 -12.78 -4.15 -2.39
CA MET A 91 -12.25 -5.30 -1.65
C MET A 91 -13.24 -6.47 -1.67
N THR A 92 -14.52 -6.20 -1.91
CA THR A 92 -15.60 -7.20 -1.99
C THR A 92 -15.90 -7.65 -3.41
N ASP A 93 -15.60 -6.82 -4.41
CA ASP A 93 -16.00 -7.00 -5.81
C ASP A 93 -14.89 -7.61 -6.68
N GLU A 94 -14.03 -8.44 -6.09
CA GLU A 94 -12.92 -9.13 -6.78
C GLU A 94 -11.87 -8.19 -7.40
N GLN A 95 -11.86 -6.92 -7.03
CA GLN A 95 -10.94 -5.94 -7.58
C GLN A 95 -9.62 -5.85 -6.79
N ALA A 96 -9.61 -6.27 -5.53
CA ALA A 96 -8.38 -6.36 -4.78
C ALA A 96 -7.55 -7.56 -5.26
N VAL A 97 -6.33 -7.31 -5.70
CA VAL A 97 -5.45 -8.34 -6.25
C VAL A 97 -4.19 -8.46 -5.41
N THR A 98 -3.83 -9.69 -5.06
CA THR A 98 -2.57 -9.99 -4.37
C THR A 98 -1.55 -10.50 -5.37
N HIS A 99 -0.37 -9.88 -5.37
CA HIS A 99 0.76 -10.26 -6.19
C HIS A 99 1.93 -10.77 -5.34
N SER A 100 2.58 -11.83 -5.81
CA SER A 100 3.90 -12.23 -5.32
C SER A 100 4.97 -11.37 -6.00
N LEU A 101 5.86 -10.79 -5.20
CA LEU A 101 6.93 -9.90 -5.67
C LEU A 101 8.32 -10.57 -5.68
N GLY A 102 8.37 -11.86 -5.38
CA GLY A 102 9.62 -12.62 -5.19
C GLY A 102 10.12 -12.55 -3.74
N ASN A 103 11.06 -13.43 -3.41
CA ASN A 103 11.74 -13.49 -2.10
C ASN A 103 10.82 -13.51 -0.86
N GLY A 104 9.57 -13.97 -1.03
CA GLY A 104 8.56 -13.97 0.03
C GLY A 104 7.81 -12.65 0.17
N HIS A 105 8.18 -11.61 -0.57
CA HIS A 105 7.45 -10.34 -0.58
C HIS A 105 6.13 -10.47 -1.33
N SER A 106 5.15 -9.70 -0.89
CA SER A 106 3.83 -9.65 -1.53
C SER A 106 3.19 -8.28 -1.38
N VAL A 107 2.26 -7.98 -2.25
CA VAL A 107 1.44 -6.79 -2.17
C VAL A 107 -0.01 -7.14 -2.44
N MET A 108 -0.91 -6.61 -1.64
CA MET A 108 -2.33 -6.56 -1.95
C MET A 108 -2.67 -5.16 -2.45
N VAL A 109 -3.14 -5.07 -3.67
CA VAL A 109 -3.49 -3.79 -4.32
C VAL A 109 -5.00 -3.63 -4.25
N MET A 110 -5.45 -2.54 -3.65
CA MET A 110 -6.88 -2.22 -3.50
C MET A 110 -7.42 -1.46 -4.71
N VAL A 111 -6.54 -0.78 -5.46
CA VAL A 111 -6.86 -0.16 -6.74
C VAL A 111 -5.97 -0.79 -7.80
N PRO A 112 -6.39 -1.92 -8.40
CA PRO A 112 -5.58 -2.63 -9.38
C PRO A 112 -5.26 -1.78 -10.61
N GLU A 113 -4.16 -2.10 -11.30
CA GLU A 113 -3.73 -1.36 -12.49
C GLU A 113 -4.71 -1.40 -13.65
N HIS A 114 -5.55 -2.43 -13.71
CA HIS A 114 -6.57 -2.57 -14.75
C HIS A 114 -7.83 -1.73 -14.50
N VAL A 115 -7.98 -1.15 -13.31
CA VAL A 115 -9.11 -0.25 -13.02
C VAL A 115 -8.92 1.05 -13.80
N ASP A 116 -9.92 1.38 -14.60
CA ASP A 116 -9.96 2.63 -15.34
C ASP A 116 -10.29 3.79 -14.40
N LEU A 117 -9.24 4.52 -14.01
CA LEU A 117 -9.38 5.70 -13.16
C LEU A 117 -9.74 6.96 -13.94
N ASP A 118 -9.79 6.91 -15.28
CA ASP A 118 -10.13 8.07 -16.11
C ASP A 118 -11.61 8.43 -16.05
N HIS A 119 -12.44 7.48 -15.64
CA HIS A 119 -13.90 7.63 -15.49
C HIS A 119 -14.35 7.50 -14.03
N ASP A 120 -13.45 7.61 -13.08
CA ASP A 120 -13.75 7.56 -11.63
C ASP A 120 -13.94 8.97 -11.08
N ASP A 121 -15.20 9.40 -10.95
CA ASP A 121 -15.56 10.72 -10.40
C ASP A 121 -14.95 10.96 -9.01
N GLY A 122 -14.79 9.91 -8.20
CA GLY A 122 -14.15 9.97 -6.89
C GLY A 122 -12.66 10.34 -6.99
N THR A 123 -11.97 9.87 -8.02
CA THR A 123 -10.58 10.24 -8.26
C THR A 123 -10.44 11.71 -8.64
N GLU A 124 -11.34 12.26 -9.46
CA GLU A 124 -11.34 13.68 -9.82
C GLU A 124 -11.55 14.57 -8.58
N GLN A 125 -12.53 14.26 -7.74
CA GLN A 125 -12.78 14.98 -6.49
C GLN A 125 -11.57 14.94 -5.54
N LEU A 126 -10.89 13.80 -5.45
CA LEU A 126 -9.66 13.66 -4.66
C LEU A 126 -8.51 14.45 -5.24
N GLN A 127 -8.36 14.51 -6.57
CA GLN A 127 -7.36 15.35 -7.22
C GLN A 127 -7.57 16.84 -6.93
N GLU A 128 -8.82 17.30 -6.88
CA GLU A 128 -9.16 18.67 -6.47
C GLU A 128 -8.84 18.90 -4.99
N ARG A 129 -9.26 17.98 -4.12
CA ARG A 129 -9.03 18.05 -2.67
C ARG A 129 -7.54 18.07 -2.31
N PHE A 130 -6.74 17.29 -3.04
CA PHE A 130 -5.29 17.19 -2.88
C PHE A 130 -4.53 17.87 -4.03
N ALA A 131 -5.02 19.03 -4.50
CA ALA A 131 -4.47 19.71 -5.66
C ALA A 131 -2.96 19.97 -5.57
N HIS A 132 -2.45 20.33 -4.39
CA HIS A 132 -1.03 20.56 -4.16
C HIS A 132 -0.18 19.27 -4.34
N VAL A 133 -0.68 18.11 -3.90
CA VAL A 133 -0.02 16.82 -4.12
C VAL A 133 -0.07 16.44 -5.59
N THR A 134 -1.24 16.60 -6.21
CA THR A 134 -1.45 16.34 -7.64
C THR A 134 -0.48 17.15 -8.50
N GLU A 135 -0.34 18.45 -8.22
CA GLU A 135 0.57 19.35 -8.92
C GLU A 135 2.04 18.93 -8.76
N GLU A 136 2.48 18.67 -7.53
CA GLU A 136 3.87 18.27 -7.27
C GLU A 136 4.23 16.93 -7.94
N LEU A 137 3.36 15.93 -7.83
CA LEU A 137 3.60 14.62 -8.45
C LEU A 137 3.59 14.70 -9.98
N SER A 138 2.73 15.54 -10.57
CA SER A 138 2.63 15.71 -12.02
C SER A 138 3.89 16.30 -12.67
N LYS A 139 4.78 16.90 -11.89
CA LYS A 139 6.09 17.38 -12.39
C LYS A 139 7.04 16.25 -12.76
N THR A 140 6.87 15.07 -12.15
CA THR A 140 7.84 13.97 -12.25
C THR A 140 7.22 12.62 -12.62
N MET A 141 5.90 12.51 -12.65
CA MET A 141 5.19 11.26 -12.84
C MET A 141 4.14 11.33 -13.96
N PRO A 142 3.88 10.20 -14.65
CA PRO A 142 2.76 10.06 -15.57
C PRO A 142 1.40 10.25 -14.86
N ALA A 143 0.41 10.76 -15.59
CA ALA A 143 -0.89 11.10 -15.05
C ALA A 143 -1.64 9.91 -14.41
N ASP A 144 -1.51 8.70 -14.97
CA ASP A 144 -2.09 7.47 -14.42
C ASP A 144 -1.50 7.10 -13.04
N GLN A 145 -0.19 7.27 -12.86
CA GLN A 145 0.46 7.05 -11.58
C GLN A 145 0.07 8.11 -10.55
N VAL A 146 -0.04 9.38 -10.97
CA VAL A 146 -0.53 10.46 -10.09
C VAL A 146 -1.93 10.13 -9.57
N ARG A 147 -2.85 9.73 -10.46
CA ARG A 147 -4.21 9.34 -10.06
C ARG A 147 -4.22 8.19 -9.05
N ARG A 148 -3.39 7.16 -9.24
CA ARG A 148 -3.28 6.05 -8.28
C ARG A 148 -2.82 6.50 -6.91
N ILE A 149 -1.80 7.35 -6.83
CA ILE A 149 -1.30 7.88 -5.58
C ILE A 149 -2.37 8.74 -4.90
N VAL A 150 -2.98 9.66 -5.63
CA VAL A 150 -4.03 10.53 -5.09
C VAL A 150 -5.22 9.70 -4.58
N ARG A 151 -5.64 8.67 -5.33
CA ARG A 151 -6.69 7.75 -4.89
C ARG A 151 -6.34 7.03 -3.59
N SER A 152 -5.07 6.69 -3.40
CA SER A 152 -4.60 6.03 -2.18
C SER A 152 -4.52 6.95 -0.95
N LEU A 153 -4.54 8.27 -1.12
CA LEU A 153 -4.50 9.23 0.00
C LEU A 153 -5.80 9.23 0.82
N HIS A 154 -6.90 8.80 0.24
CA HIS A 154 -8.19 8.70 0.95
C HIS A 154 -8.38 7.34 1.65
N GLY A 155 -7.56 6.37 1.34
CA GLY A 155 -7.57 5.04 1.94
C GLY A 155 -6.31 4.27 1.56
N ALA A 156 -6.11 3.11 2.15
CA ALA A 156 -4.97 2.29 1.81
C ALA A 156 -5.08 1.83 0.34
N GLY A 157 -4.22 2.34 -0.52
CA GLY A 157 -4.16 1.95 -1.93
C GLY A 157 -3.53 0.58 -2.13
N PHE A 158 -2.67 0.17 -1.20
CA PHE A 158 -2.04 -1.15 -1.19
C PHE A 158 -1.48 -1.49 0.20
N ASN A 159 -1.36 -2.79 0.46
CA ASN A 159 -0.64 -3.34 1.60
C ASN A 159 0.61 -4.06 1.07
N LEU A 160 1.78 -3.53 1.38
CA LEU A 160 3.06 -4.15 1.03
C LEU A 160 3.59 -4.96 2.19
N ASN A 161 3.92 -6.22 1.94
CA ASN A 161 4.60 -7.07 2.91
C ASN A 161 6.04 -7.33 2.45
N LEU A 162 6.99 -6.90 3.24
CA LEU A 162 8.41 -7.19 3.07
C LEU A 162 8.77 -8.36 3.97
N PHE A 163 8.91 -9.56 3.40
CA PHE A 163 9.28 -10.74 4.16
C PHE A 163 10.70 -10.58 4.75
N PRO A 164 10.93 -11.00 6.02
CA PRO A 164 9.97 -11.63 6.94
C PRO A 164 9.29 -10.67 7.93
N ASN A 165 9.54 -9.37 7.90
CA ASN A 165 9.31 -8.51 9.07
C ASN A 165 8.36 -7.31 8.86
N ILE A 166 8.02 -6.94 7.65
CA ILE A 166 7.27 -5.69 7.38
C ILE A 166 6.09 -5.99 6.50
#